data_611ffd8ed2021bdc6198d250585f2686
#
_entry.id   611ffd8ed2021bdc6198d250585f2686
#
_cell.length_a   1.000
_cell.length_b   1.000
_cell.length_c   1.000
_cell.angle_alpha   90.00
_cell.angle_beta   90.00
_cell.angle_gamma   90.00
#
_symmetry.space_group_name_H-M   'P 1'
#
loop_
_entity.id
_entity.type
_entity.pdbx_description
1 polymer ?
#
loop_
_entity_poly.entity_id
_entity_poly.type
_entity_poly.pdbx_seq_one_letter_code
_entity_poly.pdbx_strand_id
1 'polypeptide(L)'
;LFLTSSGLNEKTMVLFWKCIGKEPINTKAILVPSAAVGNDGAREGIIVCMERLMNMGIPMNNILIYNLAFLLSDGYKRTYSSYISDIPVPFRLMSVQELTQYDMIAFCGGNAHTLLSEINRTGFSTPLKQAIENGLVYLGISAGSMIAAGNFSDGLGYLANPLIPHAEKESPCGEVSKNDLIELADGQTVLIKGDRQEII
;
A
#
# COMPACT_ATOMS: atom_id res chain seq x y z
N LEU A 1 4.56 4.44 8.28
CA LEU A 1 3.99 3.31 7.55
C LEU A 1 3.35 2.34 8.53
N PHE A 2 2.29 1.67 8.08
CA PHE A 2 1.62 0.59 8.79
C PHE A 2 1.67 -0.65 7.90
N LEU A 3 2.39 -1.70 8.33
CA LEU A 3 2.48 -2.97 7.62
C LEU A 3 1.66 -3.99 8.40
N THR A 4 0.55 -4.44 7.83
CA THR A 4 -0.44 -5.28 8.51
C THR A 4 -0.52 -6.65 7.87
N SER A 5 -0.94 -7.64 8.65
CA SER A 5 -1.32 -8.94 8.11
C SER A 5 -2.66 -8.85 7.38
N SER A 6 -3.74 -8.56 8.10
CA SER A 6 -5.11 -8.55 7.57
C SER A 6 -5.79 -7.17 7.61
N GLY A 7 -5.08 -6.11 7.97
CA GLY A 7 -5.60 -4.75 8.18
C GLY A 7 -5.39 -4.27 9.61
N LEU A 8 -5.86 -3.06 9.91
CA LEU A 8 -5.74 -2.45 11.23
C LEU A 8 -6.76 -3.05 12.22
N ASN A 9 -6.32 -3.29 13.45
CA ASN A 9 -7.20 -3.57 14.58
C ASN A 9 -7.63 -2.27 15.28
N GLU A 10 -8.45 -2.35 16.34
CA GLU A 10 -8.93 -1.18 17.07
C GLU A 10 -7.80 -0.30 17.62
N LYS A 11 -6.75 -0.90 18.19
CA LYS A 11 -5.62 -0.16 18.78
C LYS A 11 -4.79 0.55 17.69
N THR A 12 -4.47 -0.17 16.62
CA THR A 12 -3.68 0.36 15.51
C THR A 12 -4.46 1.38 14.69
N MET A 13 -5.81 1.27 14.64
CA MET A 13 -6.69 2.25 14.04
C MET A 13 -6.60 3.62 14.72
N VAL A 14 -6.58 3.66 16.06
CA VAL A 14 -6.40 4.91 16.81
C VAL A 14 -5.07 5.57 16.48
N LEU A 15 -3.99 4.80 16.42
CA LEU A 15 -2.66 5.31 16.04
C LEU A 15 -2.63 5.78 14.59
N PHE A 16 -3.29 5.06 13.70
CA PHE A 16 -3.40 5.40 12.30
C PHE A 16 -4.06 6.78 12.11
N TRP A 17 -5.23 7.00 12.72
CA TRP A 17 -5.94 8.27 12.62
C TRP A 17 -5.16 9.42 13.25
N LYS A 18 -4.42 9.16 14.34
CA LYS A 18 -3.50 10.13 14.92
C LYS A 18 -2.36 10.51 13.95
N CYS A 19 -1.89 9.56 13.13
CA CYS A 19 -0.88 9.85 12.10
C CYS A 19 -1.46 10.61 10.91
N ILE A 20 -2.68 10.30 10.49
CA ILE A 20 -3.40 11.04 9.43
C ILE A 20 -3.65 12.50 9.86
N GLY A 21 -4.01 12.72 11.14
CA GLY A 21 -4.26 14.06 11.67
C GLY A 21 -5.53 14.74 11.14
N LYS A 22 -6.44 13.99 10.54
CA LYS A 22 -7.73 14.43 10.01
C LYS A 22 -8.85 13.48 10.42
N GLU A 23 -10.06 13.99 10.44
CA GLU A 23 -11.25 13.15 10.57
C GLU A 23 -11.41 12.23 9.36
N PRO A 24 -11.86 10.98 9.54
CA PRO A 24 -12.04 10.01 8.47
C PRO A 24 -12.85 10.55 7.29
N ILE A 25 -13.93 11.29 7.56
CA ILE A 25 -14.83 11.87 6.55
C ILE A 25 -14.12 12.84 5.60
N ASN A 26 -13.02 13.47 6.04
CA ASN A 26 -12.23 14.44 5.29
C ASN A 26 -10.95 13.85 4.71
N THR A 27 -10.71 12.54 4.94
CA THR A 27 -9.51 11.84 4.48
C THR A 27 -9.67 11.38 3.04
N LYS A 28 -8.63 11.62 2.24
CA LYS A 28 -8.53 11.15 0.85
C LYS A 28 -7.56 9.97 0.78
N ALA A 29 -7.99 8.89 0.17
CA ALA A 29 -7.22 7.65 0.08
C ALA A 29 -6.99 7.23 -1.38
N ILE A 30 -5.81 6.67 -1.64
CA ILE A 30 -5.53 5.90 -2.84
C ILE A 30 -5.60 4.41 -2.47
N LEU A 31 -6.37 3.63 -3.20
CA LEU A 31 -6.42 2.17 -3.08
C LEU A 31 -5.69 1.54 -4.26
N VAL A 32 -4.62 0.78 -4.00
CA VAL A 32 -3.84 0.05 -5.01
C VAL A 32 -4.18 -1.43 -4.94
N PRO A 33 -5.07 -1.94 -5.83
CA PRO A 33 -5.52 -3.32 -5.80
C PRO A 33 -4.66 -4.27 -6.67
N SER A 34 -3.51 -3.83 -7.16
CA SER A 34 -2.73 -4.55 -8.19
C SER A 34 -2.27 -5.94 -7.77
N ALA A 35 -2.15 -6.23 -6.47
CA ALA A 35 -1.87 -7.58 -5.96
C ALA A 35 -3.02 -8.57 -6.20
N ALA A 36 -4.25 -8.08 -6.31
CA ALA A 36 -5.46 -8.90 -6.48
C ALA A 36 -5.77 -9.20 -7.95
N VAL A 37 -5.17 -8.48 -8.89
CA VAL A 37 -5.46 -8.62 -10.32
C VAL A 37 -4.92 -9.95 -10.86
N GLY A 38 -5.77 -10.67 -11.60
CA GLY A 38 -5.39 -11.92 -12.27
C GLY A 38 -5.57 -13.19 -11.43
N ASN A 39 -6.06 -13.09 -10.20
CA ASN A 39 -6.42 -14.25 -9.37
C ASN A 39 -7.93 -14.49 -9.39
N ASP A 40 -8.37 -15.73 -9.23
CA ASP A 40 -9.75 -16.05 -8.90
C ASP A 40 -10.11 -15.37 -7.59
N GLY A 41 -11.24 -14.68 -7.53
CA GLY A 41 -11.63 -13.87 -6.37
C GLY A 41 -11.01 -12.45 -6.31
N ALA A 42 -10.29 -12.03 -7.36
CA ALA A 42 -9.67 -10.69 -7.41
C ALA A 42 -10.69 -9.55 -7.26
N ARG A 43 -11.86 -9.71 -7.85
CA ARG A 43 -12.94 -8.70 -7.77
C ARG A 43 -13.45 -8.56 -6.34
N GLU A 44 -13.67 -9.68 -5.67
CA GLU A 44 -14.10 -9.75 -4.28
C GLU A 44 -13.04 -9.13 -3.37
N GLY A 45 -11.76 -9.43 -3.61
CA GLY A 45 -10.64 -8.85 -2.86
C GLY A 45 -10.56 -7.33 -2.96
N ILE A 46 -10.82 -6.76 -4.14
CA ILE A 46 -10.87 -5.30 -4.34
C ILE A 46 -12.05 -4.70 -3.58
N ILE A 47 -13.23 -5.32 -3.66
CA ILE A 47 -14.43 -4.87 -2.94
C ILE A 47 -14.19 -4.90 -1.44
N VAL A 48 -13.64 -6.00 -0.90
CA VAL A 48 -13.32 -6.12 0.53
C VAL A 48 -12.34 -5.04 0.99
N CYS A 49 -11.29 -4.75 0.20
CA CYS A 49 -10.36 -3.67 0.54
C CYS A 49 -11.03 -2.29 0.52
N MET A 50 -11.91 -2.04 -0.43
CA MET A 50 -12.67 -0.80 -0.50
C MET A 50 -13.64 -0.66 0.68
N GLU A 51 -14.38 -1.71 1.01
CA GLU A 51 -15.27 -1.75 2.18
C GLU A 51 -14.52 -1.52 3.48
N ARG A 52 -13.30 -2.08 3.62
CA ARG A 52 -12.46 -1.81 4.81
C ARG A 52 -12.14 -0.33 4.96
N LEU A 53 -11.75 0.37 3.89
CA LEU A 53 -11.51 1.82 3.95
C LEU A 53 -12.79 2.59 4.29
N MET A 54 -13.93 2.18 3.73
CA MET A 54 -15.23 2.78 4.05
C MET A 54 -15.63 2.53 5.51
N ASN A 55 -15.40 1.32 6.02
CA ASN A 55 -15.64 0.98 7.44
C ASN A 55 -14.70 1.73 8.40
N MET A 56 -13.55 2.20 7.93
CA MET A 56 -12.69 3.15 8.66
C MET A 56 -13.29 4.56 8.69
N GLY A 57 -14.39 4.82 7.99
CA GLY A 57 -15.08 6.11 7.93
C GLY A 57 -14.70 6.97 6.73
N ILE A 58 -13.91 6.48 5.78
CA ILE A 58 -13.53 7.22 4.57
C ILE A 58 -14.68 7.13 3.56
N PRO A 59 -15.25 8.26 3.09
CA PRO A 59 -16.30 8.22 2.08
C PRO A 59 -15.81 7.61 0.75
N MET A 60 -16.68 6.87 0.07
CA MET A 60 -16.37 6.23 -1.21
C MET A 60 -15.84 7.23 -2.26
N ASN A 61 -16.38 8.44 -2.31
CA ASN A 61 -15.96 9.49 -3.24
C ASN A 61 -14.60 10.12 -2.90
N ASN A 62 -14.04 9.79 -1.74
CA ASN A 62 -12.69 10.16 -1.35
C ASN A 62 -11.66 9.04 -1.60
N ILE A 63 -12.08 7.91 -2.19
CA ILE A 63 -11.21 6.76 -2.48
C ILE A 63 -10.96 6.69 -3.99
N LEU A 64 -9.71 6.92 -4.40
CA LEU A 64 -9.26 6.68 -5.78
C LEU A 64 -8.78 5.23 -5.90
N ILE A 65 -9.41 4.44 -6.76
CA ILE A 65 -8.87 3.12 -7.14
C ILE A 65 -7.78 3.35 -8.20
N TYR A 66 -6.53 3.03 -7.84
CA TYR A 66 -5.36 3.22 -8.67
C TYR A 66 -4.68 1.88 -8.97
N ASN A 67 -5.15 1.20 -10.01
CA ASN A 67 -4.61 -0.11 -10.39
C ASN A 67 -3.41 0.06 -11.35
N LEU A 68 -2.22 -0.29 -10.87
CA LEU A 68 -0.98 -0.17 -11.64
C LEU A 68 -1.00 -1.01 -12.93
N ALA A 69 -1.78 -2.10 -12.97
CA ALA A 69 -1.93 -2.93 -14.16
C ALA A 69 -2.58 -2.17 -15.34
N PHE A 70 -3.31 -1.09 -15.06
CA PHE A 70 -3.94 -0.26 -16.08
C PHE A 70 -3.05 0.85 -16.63
N LEU A 71 -1.88 1.07 -16.01
CA LEU A 71 -0.95 2.09 -16.49
C LEU A 71 -0.32 1.66 -17.81
N LEU A 72 -0.40 2.53 -18.79
CA LEU A 72 0.19 2.30 -20.09
C LEU A 72 1.72 2.22 -19.99
N SER A 73 2.32 1.21 -20.59
CA SER A 73 3.76 1.14 -20.75
C SER A 73 4.26 2.28 -21.66
N ASP A 74 5.54 2.64 -21.54
CA ASP A 74 6.14 3.68 -22.40
C ASP A 74 6.08 3.35 -23.88
N GLY A 75 6.07 2.05 -24.23
CA GLY A 75 5.85 1.59 -25.60
C GLY A 75 4.45 1.94 -26.11
N TYR A 76 3.44 1.68 -25.29
CA TYR A 76 2.05 2.02 -25.59
C TYR A 76 1.83 3.53 -25.68
N LYS A 77 2.41 4.32 -24.78
CA LYS A 77 2.34 5.78 -24.82
C LYS A 77 2.88 6.32 -26.15
N ARG A 78 4.01 5.80 -26.64
CA ARG A 78 4.58 6.22 -27.94
C ARG A 78 3.67 5.85 -29.10
N THR A 79 3.06 4.67 -29.07
CA THR A 79 2.16 4.20 -30.15
C THR A 79 0.85 4.99 -30.18
N TYR A 80 0.30 5.33 -29.02
CA TYR A 80 -1.02 5.98 -28.91
C TYR A 80 -0.96 7.49 -28.65
N SER A 81 0.23 8.09 -28.51
CA SER A 81 0.38 9.54 -28.33
C SER A 81 -0.21 10.38 -29.47
N SER A 82 -0.34 9.79 -30.67
CA SER A 82 -1.02 10.42 -31.80
C SER A 82 -2.55 10.46 -31.65
N TYR A 83 -3.12 9.63 -30.77
CA TYR A 83 -4.57 9.52 -30.55
C TYR A 83 -5.01 10.14 -29.24
N ILE A 84 -4.13 10.19 -28.23
CA ILE A 84 -4.43 10.67 -26.88
C ILE A 84 -3.35 11.65 -26.47
N SER A 85 -3.67 12.94 -26.57
CA SER A 85 -2.74 14.02 -26.23
C SER A 85 -2.53 14.14 -24.71
N ASP A 86 -3.53 13.75 -23.91
CA ASP A 86 -3.48 13.80 -22.45
C ASP A 86 -4.11 12.54 -21.86
N ILE A 87 -3.30 11.71 -21.20
CA ILE A 87 -3.75 10.47 -20.57
C ILE A 87 -4.14 10.79 -19.13
N PRO A 88 -5.42 10.66 -18.77
CA PRO A 88 -5.86 10.98 -17.41
C PRO A 88 -5.39 9.93 -16.39
N VAL A 89 -5.32 10.30 -15.12
CA VAL A 89 -5.34 9.37 -14.00
C VAL A 89 -6.70 8.65 -14.04
N PRO A 90 -6.78 7.30 -13.84
CA PRO A 90 -5.73 6.42 -13.31
C PRO A 90 -4.90 5.63 -14.37
N PHE A 91 -4.84 6.04 -15.61
CA PHE A 91 -4.18 5.29 -16.70
C PHE A 91 -2.73 5.69 -16.95
N ARG A 92 -2.21 6.66 -16.23
CA ARG A 92 -0.80 7.07 -16.25
C ARG A 92 -0.20 7.11 -14.84
N LEU A 93 1.12 7.14 -14.79
CA LEU A 93 1.84 7.32 -13.53
C LEU A 93 1.49 8.68 -12.90
N MET A 94 1.12 8.65 -11.61
CA MET A 94 0.92 9.86 -10.82
C MET A 94 2.26 10.48 -10.45
N SER A 95 2.34 11.80 -10.55
CA SER A 95 3.46 12.58 -10.02
C SER A 95 3.44 12.62 -8.50
N VAL A 96 4.56 13.01 -7.89
CA VAL A 96 4.65 13.23 -6.43
C VAL A 96 3.61 14.25 -5.96
N GLN A 97 3.44 15.35 -6.73
CA GLN A 97 2.47 16.39 -6.41
C GLN A 97 1.02 15.86 -6.41
N GLU A 98 0.69 14.96 -7.32
CA GLU A 98 -0.64 14.33 -7.36
C GLU A 98 -0.83 13.34 -6.21
N LEU A 99 0.18 12.52 -5.90
CA LEU A 99 0.14 11.60 -4.76
C LEU A 99 -0.05 12.34 -3.44
N THR A 100 0.63 13.48 -3.25
CA THR A 100 0.54 14.30 -2.03
C THR A 100 -0.76 15.09 -1.89
N GLN A 101 -1.69 15.02 -2.87
CA GLN A 101 -3.08 15.49 -2.69
C GLN A 101 -3.93 14.51 -1.86
N TYR A 102 -3.41 13.33 -1.58
CA TYR A 102 -4.03 12.30 -0.75
C TYR A 102 -3.33 12.22 0.61
N ASP A 103 -4.06 11.74 1.59
CA ASP A 103 -3.57 11.62 2.96
C ASP A 103 -2.95 10.24 3.21
N MET A 104 -3.44 9.24 2.48
CA MET A 104 -2.96 7.86 2.59
C MET A 104 -2.99 7.11 1.27
N ILE A 105 -2.16 6.06 1.21
CA ILE A 105 -2.19 5.05 0.16
C ILE A 105 -2.27 3.66 0.81
N ALA A 106 -3.25 2.85 0.37
CA ALA A 106 -3.46 1.49 0.84
C ALA A 106 -3.16 0.48 -0.28
N PHE A 107 -2.32 -0.50 0.01
CA PHE A 107 -2.04 -1.62 -0.89
C PHE A 107 -2.79 -2.85 -0.43
N CYS A 108 -3.62 -3.41 -1.29
CA CYS A 108 -4.40 -4.62 -1.01
C CYS A 108 -3.51 -5.85 -0.84
N GLY A 109 -4.07 -6.86 -0.17
CA GLY A 109 -3.55 -8.22 -0.21
C GLY A 109 -3.71 -8.89 -1.56
N GLY A 110 -3.09 -10.06 -1.71
CA GLY A 110 -3.08 -10.87 -2.93
C GLY A 110 -1.69 -11.39 -3.25
N ASN A 111 -1.31 -11.43 -4.53
CA ASN A 111 -0.01 -11.90 -4.95
C ASN A 111 1.05 -10.79 -4.89
N ALA A 112 2.02 -10.94 -3.97
CA ALA A 112 3.09 -9.96 -3.77
C ALA A 112 4.03 -9.84 -4.99
N HIS A 113 4.29 -10.93 -5.71
CA HIS A 113 5.12 -10.90 -6.93
C HIS A 113 4.43 -10.14 -8.05
N THR A 114 3.10 -10.31 -8.22
CA THR A 114 2.31 -9.54 -9.19
C THR A 114 2.37 -8.05 -8.86
N LEU A 115 2.16 -7.69 -7.60
CA LEU A 115 2.23 -6.29 -7.15
C LEU A 115 3.62 -5.68 -7.40
N LEU A 116 4.68 -6.39 -7.02
CA LEU A 116 6.06 -5.95 -7.21
C LEU A 116 6.39 -5.77 -8.69
N SER A 117 5.99 -6.73 -9.53
CA SER A 117 6.17 -6.65 -10.98
C SER A 117 5.52 -5.39 -11.57
N GLU A 118 4.30 -5.05 -11.15
CA GLU A 118 3.61 -3.84 -11.61
C GLU A 118 4.27 -2.55 -11.10
N ILE A 119 4.74 -2.53 -9.86
CA ILE A 119 5.50 -1.40 -9.30
C ILE A 119 6.77 -1.16 -10.12
N ASN A 120 7.53 -2.22 -10.41
CA ASN A 120 8.78 -2.14 -11.16
C ASN A 120 8.54 -1.79 -12.63
N ARG A 121 7.55 -2.40 -13.27
CA ARG A 121 7.16 -2.12 -14.66
C ARG A 121 6.77 -0.66 -14.88
N THR A 122 6.09 -0.07 -13.91
CA THR A 122 5.57 1.30 -14.02
C THR A 122 6.54 2.35 -13.49
N GLY A 123 7.58 1.96 -12.74
CA GLY A 123 8.48 2.87 -12.05
C GLY A 123 7.82 3.58 -10.86
N PHE A 124 6.70 3.03 -10.34
CA PHE A 124 5.91 3.67 -9.29
C PHE A 124 6.64 3.80 -7.95
N SER A 125 7.67 2.98 -7.69
CA SER A 125 8.44 3.04 -6.45
C SER A 125 9.05 4.42 -6.19
N THR A 126 9.55 5.09 -7.22
CA THR A 126 10.20 6.41 -7.08
C THR A 126 9.24 7.51 -6.61
N PRO A 127 8.14 7.81 -7.32
CA PRO A 127 7.20 8.83 -6.85
C PRO A 127 6.50 8.44 -5.54
N LEU A 128 6.27 7.14 -5.29
CA LEU A 128 5.69 6.66 -4.04
C LEU A 128 6.60 6.97 -2.85
N LYS A 129 7.89 6.65 -2.93
CA LYS A 129 8.85 6.92 -1.85
C LYS A 129 8.93 8.40 -1.54
N GLN A 130 9.03 9.24 -2.54
CA GLN A 130 9.04 10.69 -2.38
C GLN A 130 7.74 11.23 -1.76
N ALA A 131 6.58 10.68 -2.14
CA ALA A 131 5.31 11.07 -1.56
C ALA A 131 5.20 10.67 -0.07
N ILE A 132 5.71 9.49 0.30
CA ILE A 132 5.78 9.03 1.70
C ILE A 132 6.71 9.93 2.53
N GLU A 133 7.87 10.30 2.00
CA GLU A 133 8.78 11.28 2.62
C GLU A 133 8.12 12.64 2.84
N ASN A 134 7.19 13.02 1.95
CA ASN A 134 6.38 14.24 2.03
C ASN A 134 5.09 14.07 2.86
N GLY A 135 4.95 12.96 3.60
CA GLY A 135 3.89 12.77 4.59
C GLY A 135 2.72 11.88 4.16
N LEU A 136 2.72 11.31 2.95
CA LEU A 136 1.70 10.33 2.55
C LEU A 136 1.79 9.09 3.46
N VAL A 137 0.70 8.75 4.14
CA VAL A 137 0.67 7.59 5.05
C VAL A 137 0.48 6.30 4.25
N TYR A 138 1.41 5.36 4.43
CA TYR A 138 1.37 4.05 3.79
C TYR A 138 0.65 3.02 4.66
N LEU A 139 -0.32 2.32 4.10
CA LEU A 139 -0.98 1.16 4.68
C LEU A 139 -0.78 -0.06 3.77
N GLY A 140 0.06 -1.01 4.20
CA GLY A 140 0.22 -2.30 3.54
C GLY A 140 -0.67 -3.35 4.18
N ILE A 141 -1.34 -4.16 3.35
CA ILE A 141 -2.13 -5.31 3.79
C ILE A 141 -1.55 -6.56 3.12
N SER A 142 -1.09 -7.53 3.89
CA SER A 142 -0.52 -8.80 3.40
C SER A 142 0.56 -8.57 2.32
N ALA A 143 0.28 -8.80 1.05
CA ALA A 143 1.19 -8.54 -0.07
C ALA A 143 1.74 -7.10 -0.05
N GLY A 144 0.92 -6.10 0.26
CA GLY A 144 1.34 -4.71 0.42
C GLY A 144 2.36 -4.53 1.54
N SER A 145 2.29 -5.31 2.62
CA SER A 145 3.30 -5.31 3.69
C SER A 145 4.60 -5.97 3.23
N MET A 146 4.51 -7.09 2.52
CA MET A 146 5.69 -7.84 2.05
C MET A 146 6.56 -7.03 1.09
N ILE A 147 5.96 -6.25 0.18
CA ILE A 147 6.75 -5.41 -0.75
C ILE A 147 7.46 -4.25 -0.07
N ALA A 148 6.97 -3.81 1.10
CA ALA A 148 7.60 -2.77 1.91
C ALA A 148 8.69 -3.31 2.84
N ALA A 149 8.67 -4.61 3.10
CA ALA A 149 9.60 -5.35 3.95
C ALA A 149 10.75 -5.99 3.13
N GLY A 150 11.67 -6.66 3.82
CA GLY A 150 12.86 -7.30 3.24
C GLY A 150 12.63 -8.60 2.48
N ASN A 151 11.38 -8.88 2.06
CA ASN A 151 11.02 -10.08 1.32
C ASN A 151 11.60 -10.12 -0.11
N PHE A 152 11.87 -8.94 -0.67
CA PHE A 152 12.31 -8.79 -2.05
C PHE A 152 13.47 -7.79 -2.14
N SER A 153 14.54 -8.16 -2.85
CA SER A 153 15.71 -7.30 -3.03
C SER A 153 15.42 -6.01 -3.80
N ASP A 154 14.38 -6.03 -4.65
CA ASP A 154 13.88 -4.92 -5.46
C ASP A 154 12.55 -4.34 -4.93
N GLY A 155 12.20 -4.66 -3.68
CA GLY A 155 11.05 -4.12 -2.96
C GLY A 155 11.21 -2.65 -2.56
N LEU A 156 10.28 -2.16 -1.76
CA LEU A 156 10.34 -0.76 -1.30
C LEU A 156 11.42 -0.53 -0.23
N GLY A 157 11.77 -1.55 0.57
CA GLY A 157 12.91 -1.51 1.48
C GLY A 157 12.75 -0.59 2.70
N TYR A 158 11.52 -0.41 3.20
CA TYR A 158 11.26 0.36 4.42
C TYR A 158 11.52 -0.42 5.70
N LEU A 159 11.49 -1.73 5.63
CA LEU A 159 11.83 -2.66 6.70
C LEU A 159 12.86 -3.64 6.14
N ALA A 160 14.00 -3.78 6.82
CA ALA A 160 15.05 -4.70 6.38
C ALA A 160 14.67 -6.17 6.60
N ASN A 161 13.84 -6.43 7.60
CA ASN A 161 13.37 -7.76 7.98
C ASN A 161 12.36 -8.31 6.96
N PRO A 162 12.47 -9.60 6.57
CA PRO A 162 11.39 -10.26 5.87
C PRO A 162 10.18 -10.43 6.77
N LEU A 163 8.98 -10.36 6.18
CA LEU A 163 7.70 -10.41 6.87
C LEU A 163 6.81 -11.50 6.27
N ILE A 164 6.26 -12.36 7.11
CA ILE A 164 5.25 -13.37 6.74
C ILE A 164 3.91 -12.95 7.34
N PRO A 165 2.95 -12.50 6.52
CA PRO A 165 1.59 -12.23 6.99
C PRO A 165 0.82 -13.55 7.20
N HIS A 166 -0.28 -13.48 7.93
CA HIS A 166 -1.16 -14.61 8.25
C HIS A 166 -0.45 -15.77 8.95
N ALA A 167 0.57 -15.43 9.75
CA ALA A 167 1.32 -16.43 10.51
C ALA A 167 0.47 -17.03 11.64
N GLU A 168 0.60 -18.35 11.86
CA GLU A 168 -0.03 -19.02 13.00
C GLU A 168 0.67 -18.66 14.33
N LYS A 169 2.00 -18.47 14.26
CA LYS A 169 2.79 -17.94 15.37
C LYS A 169 2.98 -16.44 15.16
N GLU A 170 2.94 -15.72 16.26
CA GLU A 170 3.13 -14.28 16.24
C GLU A 170 4.51 -13.90 16.79
N SER A 171 5.15 -12.95 16.12
CA SER A 171 6.32 -12.29 16.68
C SER A 171 5.90 -11.46 17.90
N PRO A 172 6.73 -11.40 18.95
CA PRO A 172 6.40 -10.64 20.16
C PRO A 172 6.25 -9.16 19.85
N CYS A 173 5.26 -8.51 20.47
CA CYS A 173 5.10 -7.07 20.40
C CYS A 173 6.32 -6.34 20.98
N GLY A 174 6.70 -5.23 20.38
CA GLY A 174 7.83 -4.42 20.81
C GLY A 174 8.71 -3.96 19.64
N GLU A 175 9.90 -3.48 19.95
CA GLU A 175 10.87 -3.04 18.97
C GLU A 175 11.33 -4.20 18.08
N VAL A 176 11.42 -3.95 16.77
CA VAL A 176 11.85 -4.96 15.80
C VAL A 176 13.35 -5.21 15.96
N SER A 177 13.73 -6.47 16.24
CA SER A 177 15.12 -6.89 16.26
C SER A 177 15.68 -6.99 14.84
N LYS A 178 16.92 -6.57 14.64
CA LYS A 178 17.55 -6.61 13.32
C LYS A 178 17.71 -8.05 12.83
N ASN A 179 17.41 -8.25 11.55
CA ASN A 179 17.59 -9.52 10.81
C ASN A 179 16.67 -10.68 11.23
N ASP A 180 15.73 -10.48 12.13
CA ASP A 180 14.77 -11.52 12.48
C ASP A 180 13.66 -11.61 11.43
N LEU A 181 13.16 -12.84 11.20
CA LEU A 181 11.94 -13.03 10.44
C LEU A 181 10.75 -12.54 11.27
N ILE A 182 9.90 -11.69 10.70
CA ILE A 182 8.69 -11.23 11.36
C ILE A 182 7.53 -12.12 10.93
N GLU A 183 7.02 -12.91 11.84
CA GLU A 183 5.79 -13.67 11.67
C GLU A 183 4.63 -12.80 12.21
N LEU A 184 3.83 -12.25 11.30
CA LEU A 184 2.79 -11.28 11.63
C LEU A 184 1.42 -11.97 11.61
N ALA A 185 0.88 -12.22 12.79
CA ALA A 185 -0.47 -12.78 12.93
C ALA A 185 -1.54 -11.76 12.54
N ASP A 186 -2.76 -12.25 12.25
CA ASP A 186 -3.88 -11.38 11.97
C ASP A 186 -4.19 -10.49 13.18
N GLY A 187 -4.30 -9.20 12.93
CA GLY A 187 -4.47 -8.18 13.95
C GLY A 187 -3.17 -7.51 14.41
N GLN A 188 -2.00 -8.06 14.10
CA GLN A 188 -0.72 -7.38 14.35
C GLN A 188 -0.36 -6.40 13.23
N THR A 189 0.44 -5.41 13.59
CA THR A 189 0.94 -4.36 12.68
C THR A 189 2.41 -4.05 13.00
N VAL A 190 3.26 -3.98 11.98
CA VAL A 190 4.56 -3.31 12.11
C VAL A 190 4.34 -1.82 11.83
N LEU A 191 4.58 -1.00 12.85
CA LEU A 191 4.58 0.45 12.73
C LEU A 191 6.00 0.94 12.46
N ILE A 192 6.18 1.70 11.37
CA ILE A 192 7.44 2.35 11.01
C ILE A 192 7.23 3.86 11.06
N LYS A 193 7.96 4.55 11.94
CA LYS A 193 7.92 6.01 12.11
C LYS A 193 9.33 6.56 12.28
N GLY A 194 9.89 7.17 11.22
CA GLY A 194 11.30 7.49 11.15
C GLY A 194 12.15 6.23 11.32
N ASP A 195 13.12 6.25 12.22
CA ASP A 195 13.99 5.10 12.51
C ASP A 195 13.36 4.08 13.47
N ARG A 196 12.20 4.39 14.06
CA ARG A 196 11.51 3.49 14.98
C ARG A 196 10.68 2.48 14.21
N GLN A 197 10.90 1.20 14.55
CA GLN A 197 10.18 0.06 14.00
C GLN A 197 9.69 -0.81 15.14
N GLU A 198 8.37 -1.03 15.25
CA GLU A 198 7.78 -1.78 16.35
C GLU A 198 6.61 -2.64 15.89
N ILE A 199 6.43 -3.81 16.50
CA ILE A 199 5.27 -4.70 16.34
C ILE A 199 4.27 -4.35 17.43
N ILE A 200 3.01 -4.09 17.04
CA ILE A 200 1.91 -3.70 17.91
C ILE A 200 0.64 -4.49 17.60
#